data_dda0917feb52e2ed34a464b4b6f7b4d1
#
_entry.id   dda0917feb52e2ed34a464b4b6f7b4d1
#
_cell.length_a   1.000
_cell.length_b   1.000
_cell.length_c   1.000
_cell.angle_alpha   90.00
_cell.angle_beta   90.00
_cell.angle_gamma   90.00
#
_symmetry.space_group_name_H-M   'P 1'
#
loop_
_entity.id
_entity.type
_entity.pdbx_description
1 polymer ?
#
loop_
_entity_poly.entity_id
_entity_poly.type
_entity_poly.pdbx_seq_one_letter_code
_entity_poly.pdbx_strand_id
1 'polypeptide(L)'
;MKIQAIALDPVSNSPVMILKEEEGERALPIWIGLLEATAIATRLENIQFSRPMTHDLMINILEHLGIKIPRIEVCDLRDNTYYALITLNIDGREVQIDARPSDAVALAIRTGAEIWVHEEVLQKSKALEEAAKAEQEGVEQDQDKDKLKELLEKLDPSAISKYKM
;
A
#
# COMPACT_ATOMS: atom_id res chain seq x y z
N MET A 1 13.46 -3.01 4.50
CA MET A 1 12.09 -2.94 5.07
C MET A 1 11.53 -4.32 5.28
N LYS A 2 10.43 -4.43 6.05
CA LYS A 2 9.66 -5.67 6.20
C LYS A 2 8.17 -5.36 6.13
N ILE A 3 7.37 -6.37 5.83
CA ILE A 3 5.92 -6.24 5.87
C ILE A 3 5.48 -6.14 7.34
N GLN A 4 4.72 -5.09 7.65
CA GLN A 4 4.18 -4.87 8.99
C GLN A 4 2.78 -5.50 9.14
N ALA A 5 1.91 -5.25 8.16
CA ALA A 5 0.53 -5.70 8.19
C ALA A 5 -0.13 -5.62 6.80
N ILE A 6 -1.25 -6.31 6.69
CA ILE A 6 -2.30 -6.03 5.70
C ILE A 6 -3.45 -5.37 6.46
N ALA A 7 -3.86 -4.19 6.04
CA ALA A 7 -4.98 -3.44 6.61
C ALA A 7 -6.07 -3.22 5.55
N LEU A 8 -7.25 -2.79 5.97
CA LEU A 8 -8.28 -2.28 5.06
C LEU A 8 -8.29 -0.76 5.14
N ASP A 9 -8.28 -0.11 4.00
CA ASP A 9 -8.50 1.32 3.90
C ASP A 9 -9.96 1.63 4.31
N PRO A 10 -10.21 2.46 5.32
CA PRO A 10 -11.55 2.72 5.83
C PRO A 10 -12.45 3.45 4.82
N VAL A 11 -11.89 4.13 3.84
CA VAL A 11 -12.65 4.91 2.83
C VAL A 11 -13.01 4.03 1.64
N SER A 12 -12.02 3.39 1.02
CA SER A 12 -12.21 2.58 -0.19
C SER A 12 -12.56 1.12 0.11
N ASN A 13 -12.40 0.66 1.35
CA ASN A 13 -12.50 -0.74 1.77
C ASN A 13 -11.56 -1.67 0.98
N SER A 14 -10.49 -1.12 0.43
CA SER A 14 -9.48 -1.83 -0.34
C SER A 14 -8.34 -2.30 0.57
N PRO A 15 -7.75 -3.49 0.33
CA PRO A 15 -6.60 -3.92 1.09
C PRO A 15 -5.37 -3.06 0.84
N VAL A 16 -4.66 -2.73 1.91
CA VAL A 16 -3.40 -1.98 1.89
C VAL A 16 -2.31 -2.82 2.54
N MET A 17 -1.25 -3.05 1.81
CA MET A 17 -0.03 -3.66 2.31
C MET A 17 0.88 -2.57 2.88
N ILE A 18 1.30 -2.72 4.13
CA ILE A 18 2.15 -1.75 4.82
C ILE A 18 3.55 -2.33 4.97
N LEU A 19 4.52 -1.74 4.26
CA LEU A 19 5.94 -2.01 4.44
C LEU A 19 6.51 -0.99 5.42
N LYS A 20 7.29 -1.43 6.41
CA LYS A 20 7.92 -0.57 7.41
C LYS A 20 9.43 -0.80 7.47
N GLU A 21 10.17 0.25 7.78
CA GLU A 21 11.60 0.15 8.08
C GLU A 21 11.82 -0.72 9.32
N GLU A 22 12.92 -1.48 9.34
CA GLU A 22 13.25 -2.33 10.49
C GLU A 22 13.69 -1.51 11.70
N GLU A 23 14.45 -0.46 11.48
CA GLU A 23 15.01 0.42 12.52
C GLU A 23 14.53 1.88 12.36
N GLY A 24 13.35 2.09 11.77
CA GLY A 24 12.82 3.43 11.49
C GLY A 24 11.32 3.54 11.69
N GLU A 25 10.81 4.74 11.52
CA GLU A 25 9.38 5.02 11.61
C GLU A 25 8.69 5.12 10.26
N ARG A 26 9.47 5.15 9.16
CA ARG A 26 8.91 5.32 7.82
C ARG A 26 8.19 4.05 7.39
N ALA A 27 7.00 4.23 6.86
CA ALA A 27 6.16 3.19 6.31
C ALA A 27 5.76 3.53 4.87
N LEU A 28 5.54 2.50 4.07
CA LEU A 28 5.06 2.62 2.70
C LEU A 28 3.75 1.85 2.58
N PRO A 29 2.60 2.53 2.49
CA PRO A 29 1.34 1.88 2.15
C PRO A 29 1.25 1.64 0.64
N ILE A 30 0.84 0.45 0.26
CA ILE A 30 0.61 0.06 -1.13
C ILE A 30 -0.76 -0.60 -1.23
N TRP A 31 -1.69 -0.01 -1.99
CA TRP A 31 -3.00 -0.60 -2.25
C TRP A 31 -2.85 -1.81 -3.16
N ILE A 32 -3.44 -2.93 -2.78
CA ILE A 32 -3.33 -4.21 -3.49
C ILE A 32 -4.70 -4.85 -3.67
N GLY A 33 -4.80 -5.85 -4.55
CA GLY A 33 -6.04 -6.60 -4.73
C GLY A 33 -6.33 -7.56 -3.57
N LEU A 34 -7.58 -8.00 -3.47
CA LEU A 34 -8.02 -8.92 -2.41
C LEU A 34 -7.30 -10.27 -2.49
N LEU A 35 -7.06 -10.78 -3.69
CA LEU A 35 -6.38 -12.07 -3.89
C LEU A 35 -4.90 -11.98 -3.48
N GLU A 36 -4.25 -10.87 -3.82
CA GLU A 36 -2.87 -10.57 -3.42
C GLU A 36 -2.76 -10.43 -1.89
N ALA A 37 -3.69 -9.68 -1.29
CA ALA A 37 -3.77 -9.53 0.16
C ALA A 37 -3.96 -10.89 0.86
N THR A 38 -4.85 -11.74 0.33
CA THR A 38 -5.07 -13.09 0.86
C THR A 38 -3.80 -13.95 0.77
N ALA A 39 -3.09 -13.91 -0.36
CA ALA A 39 -1.85 -14.67 -0.54
C ALA A 39 -0.73 -14.25 0.43
N ILE A 40 -0.68 -12.99 0.82
CA ILE A 40 0.27 -12.46 1.80
C ILE A 40 -0.20 -12.79 3.22
N ALA A 41 -1.45 -12.47 3.56
CA ALA A 41 -2.01 -12.65 4.89
C ALA A 41 -1.95 -14.11 5.35
N THR A 42 -2.32 -15.06 4.49
CA THR A 42 -2.24 -16.50 4.81
C THR A 42 -0.83 -16.95 5.14
N ARG A 43 0.19 -16.36 4.51
CA ARG A 43 1.59 -16.66 4.85
C ARG A 43 2.02 -16.02 6.17
N LEU A 44 1.61 -14.79 6.43
CA LEU A 44 1.90 -14.10 7.69
C LEU A 44 1.26 -14.83 8.89
N GLU A 45 0.05 -15.33 8.71
CA GLU A 45 -0.69 -16.09 9.73
C GLU A 45 -0.28 -17.58 9.80
N ASN A 46 0.73 -18.00 9.00
CA ASN A 46 1.18 -19.38 8.90
C ASN A 46 0.07 -20.40 8.58
N ILE A 47 -0.93 -19.98 7.81
CA ILE A 47 -2.00 -20.87 7.35
C ILE A 47 -1.42 -21.83 6.31
N GLN A 48 -1.55 -23.13 6.57
CA GLN A 48 -1.08 -24.16 5.65
C GLN A 48 -2.25 -24.74 4.84
N PHE A 49 -2.03 -24.83 3.54
CA PHE A 49 -2.97 -25.51 2.64
C PHE A 49 -2.48 -26.92 2.33
N SER A 50 -3.42 -27.83 2.04
CA SER A 50 -3.09 -29.22 1.68
C SER A 50 -2.33 -29.35 0.35
N ARG A 51 -2.39 -28.32 -0.48
CA ARG A 51 -1.68 -28.21 -1.79
C ARG A 51 -1.02 -26.86 -1.92
N PRO A 52 0.14 -26.74 -2.60
CA PRO A 52 0.79 -25.45 -2.85
C PRO A 52 -0.14 -24.48 -3.57
N MET A 53 -0.22 -23.23 -3.09
CA MET A 53 -0.86 -22.15 -3.80
C MET A 53 0.11 -21.56 -4.84
N THR A 54 -0.34 -20.61 -5.66
CA THR A 54 0.43 -20.11 -6.82
C THR A 54 1.84 -19.65 -6.46
N HIS A 55 2.00 -18.83 -5.41
CA HIS A 55 3.32 -18.37 -4.98
C HIS A 55 4.17 -19.51 -4.38
N ASP A 56 3.56 -20.46 -3.67
CA ASP A 56 4.26 -21.63 -3.13
C ASP A 56 4.75 -22.53 -4.27
N LEU A 57 3.92 -22.73 -5.30
CA LEU A 57 4.30 -23.50 -6.48
C LEU A 57 5.47 -22.81 -7.22
N MET A 58 5.43 -21.48 -7.35
CA MET A 58 6.51 -20.73 -7.99
C MET A 58 7.83 -20.91 -7.24
N ILE A 59 7.81 -20.83 -5.89
CA ILE A 59 9.01 -21.07 -5.08
C ILE A 59 9.50 -22.49 -5.26
N ASN A 60 8.64 -23.49 -5.20
CA ASN A 60 9.01 -24.89 -5.42
C ASN A 60 9.70 -25.11 -6.77
N ILE A 61 9.23 -24.45 -7.83
CA ILE A 61 9.87 -24.51 -9.16
C ILE A 61 11.27 -23.89 -9.12
N LEU A 62 11.40 -22.68 -8.55
CA LEU A 62 12.69 -22.00 -8.45
C LEU A 62 13.70 -22.81 -7.63
N GLU A 63 13.29 -23.36 -6.50
CA GLU A 63 14.13 -24.23 -5.66
C GLU A 63 14.58 -25.50 -6.40
N HIS A 64 13.68 -26.15 -7.14
CA HIS A 64 14.03 -27.31 -7.97
C HIS A 64 15.06 -26.99 -9.06
N LEU A 65 15.06 -25.75 -9.55
CA LEU A 65 16.01 -25.25 -10.54
C LEU A 65 17.29 -24.69 -9.90
N GLY A 66 17.42 -24.72 -8.55
CA GLY A 66 18.56 -24.17 -7.85
C GLY A 66 18.61 -22.63 -7.85
N ILE A 67 17.51 -21.96 -8.19
CA ILE A 67 17.42 -20.51 -8.28
C ILE A 67 17.00 -19.94 -6.92
N LYS A 68 17.73 -18.92 -6.45
CA LYS A 68 17.44 -18.21 -5.19
C LYS A 68 16.93 -16.82 -5.45
N ILE A 69 16.10 -16.32 -4.54
CA ILE A 69 15.66 -14.92 -4.49
C ILE A 69 16.38 -14.25 -3.31
N PRO A 70 17.51 -13.55 -3.52
CA PRO A 70 18.19 -12.85 -2.43
C PRO A 70 17.42 -11.61 -1.95
N ARG A 71 16.80 -10.86 -2.85
CA ARG A 71 16.07 -9.64 -2.52
C ARG A 71 14.99 -9.32 -3.53
N ILE A 72 14.06 -8.47 -3.09
CA ILE A 72 13.11 -7.75 -3.95
C ILE A 72 13.25 -6.25 -3.69
N GLU A 73 12.93 -5.44 -4.68
CA GLU A 73 13.07 -3.99 -4.62
C GLU A 73 11.80 -3.31 -5.12
N VAL A 74 11.17 -2.45 -4.30
CA VAL A 74 10.16 -1.51 -4.81
C VAL A 74 10.93 -0.32 -5.35
N CYS A 75 11.00 -0.19 -6.68
CA CYS A 75 11.98 0.63 -7.36
C CYS A 75 11.43 1.91 -7.96
N ASP A 76 10.12 2.01 -8.18
CA ASP A 76 9.53 3.23 -8.75
C ASP A 76 8.06 3.40 -8.38
N LEU A 77 7.58 4.63 -8.55
CA LEU A 77 6.18 5.03 -8.44
C LEU A 77 5.88 6.02 -9.57
N ARG A 78 5.03 5.61 -10.51
CA ARG A 78 4.60 6.39 -11.69
C ARG A 78 3.10 6.28 -11.85
N ASP A 79 2.42 7.40 -12.04
CA ASP A 79 0.97 7.45 -12.27
C ASP A 79 0.18 6.61 -11.26
N ASN A 80 0.48 6.78 -9.96
CA ASN A 80 -0.07 6.01 -8.83
C ASN A 80 0.16 4.49 -8.90
N THR A 81 1.09 4.05 -9.74
CA THR A 81 1.44 2.63 -9.90
C THR A 81 2.84 2.37 -9.37
N TYR A 82 2.95 1.48 -8.40
CA TYR A 82 4.22 1.01 -7.86
C TYR A 82 4.82 -0.09 -8.73
N TYR A 83 6.12 -0.03 -8.93
CA TYR A 83 6.91 -1.01 -9.67
C TYR A 83 7.88 -1.72 -8.74
N ALA A 84 8.10 -3.01 -8.97
CA ALA A 84 9.05 -3.78 -8.21
C ALA A 84 9.91 -4.66 -9.11
N LEU A 85 11.08 -5.02 -8.61
CA LEU A 85 12.01 -5.96 -9.22
C LEU A 85 12.25 -7.13 -8.26
N ILE A 86 12.26 -8.34 -8.78
CA ILE A 86 12.70 -9.54 -8.08
C ILE A 86 14.10 -9.86 -8.59
N THR A 87 15.08 -9.90 -7.70
CA THR A 87 16.43 -10.33 -8.04
C THR A 87 16.52 -11.85 -7.89
N LEU A 88 16.82 -12.54 -8.98
CA LEU A 88 17.10 -13.98 -9.00
C LEU A 88 18.61 -14.21 -9.06
N ASN A 89 19.11 -15.15 -8.29
CA ASN A 89 20.47 -15.65 -8.41
C ASN A 89 20.44 -17.01 -9.12
N ILE A 90 21.01 -17.05 -10.32
CA ILE A 90 21.07 -18.23 -11.19
C ILE A 90 22.54 -18.55 -11.42
N ASP A 91 23.07 -19.59 -10.77
CA ASP A 91 24.49 -20.02 -10.90
C ASP A 91 25.50 -18.87 -10.66
N GLY A 92 25.19 -18.01 -9.67
CA GLY A 92 26.04 -16.88 -9.33
C GLY A 92 25.83 -15.62 -10.18
N ARG A 93 24.88 -15.63 -11.12
CA ARG A 93 24.48 -14.45 -11.90
C ARG A 93 23.19 -13.89 -11.33
N GLU A 94 23.15 -12.56 -11.13
CA GLU A 94 21.93 -11.88 -10.78
C GLU A 94 21.14 -11.48 -12.03
N VAL A 95 19.83 -11.79 -12.02
CA VAL A 95 18.87 -11.41 -13.05
C VAL A 95 17.71 -10.71 -12.35
N GLN A 96 17.28 -9.57 -12.87
CA GLN A 96 16.14 -8.83 -12.35
C GLN A 96 14.91 -9.08 -13.21
N ILE A 97 13.80 -9.35 -12.54
CA ILE A 97 12.48 -9.61 -13.17
C ILE A 97 11.52 -8.53 -12.70
N ASP A 98 10.85 -7.89 -13.65
CA ASP A 98 9.76 -6.95 -13.36
C ASP A 98 8.58 -7.67 -12.69
N ALA A 99 8.02 -7.04 -11.67
CA ALA A 99 6.92 -7.60 -10.89
C ALA A 99 6.03 -6.52 -10.28
N ARG A 100 4.81 -6.90 -9.94
CA ARG A 100 4.01 -6.08 -9.03
C ARG A 100 4.58 -6.19 -7.62
N PRO A 101 4.56 -5.11 -6.81
CA PRO A 101 5.03 -5.16 -5.42
C PRO A 101 4.38 -6.26 -4.57
N SER A 102 3.09 -6.50 -4.75
CA SER A 102 2.36 -7.57 -4.03
C SER A 102 2.91 -8.96 -4.32
N ASP A 103 3.24 -9.27 -5.59
CA ASP A 103 3.82 -10.56 -5.98
C ASP A 103 5.25 -10.69 -5.46
N ALA A 104 6.06 -9.65 -5.59
CA ALA A 104 7.42 -9.62 -5.10
C ALA A 104 7.47 -9.85 -3.57
N VAL A 105 6.62 -9.15 -2.80
CA VAL A 105 6.52 -9.32 -1.34
C VAL A 105 5.99 -10.71 -0.98
N ALA A 106 4.98 -11.23 -1.72
CA ALA A 106 4.46 -12.57 -1.48
C ALA A 106 5.54 -13.66 -1.65
N LEU A 107 6.48 -13.48 -2.58
CA LEU A 107 7.65 -14.35 -2.74
C LEU A 107 8.69 -14.10 -1.63
N ALA A 108 8.99 -12.85 -1.31
CA ALA A 108 9.98 -12.50 -0.29
C ALA A 108 9.66 -13.10 1.07
N ILE A 109 8.40 -13.00 1.54
CA ILE A 109 8.00 -13.57 2.84
C ILE A 109 8.02 -15.11 2.88
N ARG A 110 8.06 -15.77 1.72
CA ARG A 110 8.16 -17.23 1.61
C ARG A 110 9.60 -17.72 1.57
N THR A 111 10.50 -16.93 0.98
CA THR A 111 11.91 -17.27 0.81
C THR A 111 12.82 -16.67 1.87
N GLY A 112 12.32 -15.68 2.65
CA GLY A 112 13.15 -14.90 3.56
C GLY A 112 14.02 -13.87 2.83
N ALA A 113 13.68 -13.53 1.59
CA ALA A 113 14.40 -12.53 0.81
C ALA A 113 14.27 -11.12 1.44
N GLU A 114 15.32 -10.32 1.27
CA GLU A 114 15.29 -8.93 1.72
C GLU A 114 14.28 -8.09 0.92
N ILE A 115 13.62 -7.16 1.60
CA ILE A 115 12.69 -6.21 0.97
C ILE A 115 13.32 -4.83 1.01
N TRP A 116 13.65 -4.31 -0.16
CA TRP A 116 14.23 -2.99 -0.33
C TRP A 116 13.20 -2.04 -0.95
N VAL A 117 13.28 -0.77 -0.59
CA VAL A 117 12.47 0.30 -1.18
C VAL A 117 13.40 1.44 -1.52
N HIS A 118 13.33 1.94 -2.74
CA HIS A 118 14.13 3.08 -3.17
C HIS A 118 13.65 4.35 -2.43
N GLU A 119 14.60 5.19 -2.03
CA GLU A 119 14.31 6.43 -1.31
C GLU A 119 13.33 7.34 -2.06
N GLU A 120 13.49 7.42 -3.39
CA GLU A 120 12.59 8.21 -4.25
C GLU A 120 11.13 7.74 -4.20
N VAL A 121 10.90 6.44 -4.01
CA VAL A 121 9.55 5.88 -3.88
C VAL A 121 8.90 6.34 -2.60
N LEU A 122 9.65 6.35 -1.50
CA LEU A 122 9.17 6.84 -0.21
C LEU A 122 8.80 8.33 -0.27
N GLN A 123 9.64 9.13 -0.92
CA GLN A 123 9.40 10.56 -1.09
C GLN A 123 8.17 10.84 -1.96
N LYS A 124 8.05 10.14 -3.11
CA LYS A 124 6.88 10.26 -4.00
C LYS A 124 5.59 9.82 -3.32
N SER A 125 5.61 8.69 -2.60
CA SER A 125 4.45 8.19 -1.86
C SER A 125 3.97 9.19 -0.81
N LYS A 126 4.89 9.74 -0.02
CA LYS A 126 4.57 10.75 0.99
C LYS A 126 3.94 12.01 0.37
N ALA A 127 4.49 12.50 -0.74
CA ALA A 127 3.95 13.65 -1.45
C ALA A 127 2.53 13.40 -1.98
N LEU A 128 2.23 12.19 -2.45
CA LEU A 128 0.89 11.80 -2.89
C LEU A 128 -0.10 11.74 -1.72
N GLU A 129 0.30 11.21 -0.58
CA GLU A 129 -0.54 11.17 0.62
C GLU A 129 -0.86 12.59 1.13
N GLU A 130 0.13 13.48 1.14
CA GLU A 130 -0.05 14.87 1.53
C GLU A 130 -1.00 15.61 0.57
N ALA A 131 -0.86 15.40 -0.74
CA ALA A 131 -1.75 15.97 -1.75
C ALA A 131 -3.19 15.47 -1.60
N ALA A 132 -3.38 14.16 -1.41
CA ALA A 132 -4.69 13.56 -1.21
C ALA A 132 -5.40 14.08 0.06
N LYS A 133 -4.66 14.28 1.15
CA LYS A 133 -5.19 14.88 2.38
C LYS A 133 -5.62 16.33 2.18
N ALA A 134 -4.80 17.12 1.48
CA ALA A 134 -5.12 18.53 1.18
C ALA A 134 -6.39 18.66 0.31
N GLU A 135 -6.59 17.75 -0.64
CA GLU A 135 -7.81 17.72 -1.45
C GLU A 135 -9.04 17.34 -0.63
N GLN A 136 -8.95 16.39 0.29
CA GLN A 136 -10.05 16.01 1.18
C GLN A 136 -10.43 17.12 2.14
N GLU A 137 -9.48 17.78 2.77
CA GLU A 137 -9.70 18.94 3.65
C GLU A 137 -10.33 20.12 2.87
N GLY A 138 -9.94 20.34 1.62
CA GLY A 138 -10.52 21.35 0.74
C GLY A 138 -12.00 21.09 0.42
N VAL A 139 -12.35 19.83 0.17
CA VAL A 139 -13.74 19.43 -0.13
C VAL A 139 -14.64 19.53 1.10
N GLU A 140 -14.15 19.17 2.29
CA GLU A 140 -14.91 19.32 3.54
C GLU A 140 -15.18 20.79 3.86
N GLN A 141 -14.18 21.68 3.69
CA GLN A 141 -14.37 23.11 3.92
C GLN A 141 -15.36 23.77 2.95
N ASP A 142 -15.43 23.34 1.70
CA ASP A 142 -16.41 23.84 0.74
C ASP A 142 -17.83 23.34 1.04
N GLN A 143 -17.98 22.07 1.44
CA GLN A 143 -19.28 21.54 1.86
C GLN A 143 -19.82 22.22 3.12
N ASP A 144 -18.96 22.56 4.07
CA ASP A 144 -19.35 23.29 5.28
C ASP A 144 -19.72 24.74 5.00
N LYS A 145 -19.06 25.40 4.04
CA LYS A 145 -19.43 26.74 3.59
C LYS A 145 -20.80 26.76 2.89
N ASP A 146 -21.09 25.76 2.07
CA ASP A 146 -22.36 25.66 1.37
C ASP A 146 -23.51 25.35 2.35
N LYS A 147 -23.29 24.45 3.33
CA LYS A 147 -24.23 24.19 4.42
C LYS A 147 -24.45 25.42 5.29
N LEU A 148 -23.40 26.19 5.59
CA LEU A 148 -23.52 27.44 6.36
C LEU A 148 -24.30 28.49 5.57
N LYS A 149 -24.07 28.62 4.26
CA LYS A 149 -24.88 29.51 3.39
C LYS A 149 -26.35 29.13 3.38
N GLU A 150 -26.66 27.85 3.21
CA GLU A 150 -28.03 27.35 3.22
C GLU A 150 -28.74 27.58 4.57
N LEU A 151 -28.01 27.44 5.68
CA LEU A 151 -28.48 27.76 7.03
C LEU A 151 -28.74 29.28 7.20
N LEU A 152 -27.85 30.12 6.67
CA LEU A 152 -28.00 31.59 6.72
C LEU A 152 -29.14 32.10 5.85
N GLU A 153 -29.39 31.47 4.70
CA GLU A 153 -30.54 31.80 3.84
C GLU A 153 -31.92 31.38 4.42
N LYS A 154 -31.89 30.33 5.29
CA LYS A 154 -33.11 29.89 6.01
C LYS A 154 -33.39 30.67 7.30
N LEU A 155 -32.46 31.53 7.75
CA LEU A 155 -32.65 32.41 8.91
C LEU A 155 -33.51 33.60 8.46
N ASP A 156 -34.77 33.60 8.87
CA ASP A 156 -35.73 34.71 8.64
C ASP A 156 -35.18 35.99 9.28
N PRO A 157 -34.95 37.07 8.50
CA PRO A 157 -34.49 38.35 9.02
C PRO A 157 -35.38 38.94 10.12
N SER A 158 -36.64 38.52 10.20
CA SER A 158 -37.60 38.97 11.21
C SER A 158 -37.35 38.36 12.61
N ALA A 159 -36.60 37.23 12.69
CA ALA A 159 -36.27 36.59 13.96
C ALA A 159 -35.17 37.34 14.74
N ILE A 160 -34.35 38.13 14.05
CA ILE A 160 -33.23 38.89 14.66
C ILE A 160 -33.71 40.22 15.27
N SER A 161 -34.90 40.70 14.90
CA SER A 161 -35.44 42.00 15.35
C SER A 161 -36.09 41.99 16.74
N LYS A 162 -36.16 40.84 17.44
CA LYS A 162 -36.87 40.75 18.73
C LYS A 162 -36.02 41.06 19.98
N TYR A 163 -34.74 41.36 19.81
CA TYR A 163 -33.90 41.82 20.94
C TYR A 163 -33.31 43.22 20.69
N LYS A 164 -34.20 44.23 20.67
CA LYS A 164 -33.81 45.61 20.96
C LYS A 164 -34.19 45.90 22.41
N MET A 165 -33.18 45.95 23.24
CA MET A 165 -33.25 46.79 24.44
C MET A 165 -32.91 48.21 24.07
#